data_0d0a53f45c299f5557de9ef9c5f2be5f
#
_entry.id   0d0a53f45c299f5557de9ef9c5f2be5f
#
_cell.length_a   1.000
_cell.length_b   1.000
_cell.length_c   1.000
_cell.angle_alpha   90.00
_cell.angle_beta   90.00
_cell.angle_gamma   90.00
#
_symmetry.space_group_name_H-M   'P 1'
#
loop_
_entity.id
_entity.type
_entity.pdbx_description
1 polymer ?
#
loop_
_entity_poly.entity_id
_entity_poly.type
_entity_poly.pdbx_seq_one_letter_code
_entity_poly.pdbx_strand_id
1 'polypeptide(L)'
;MEKKITVINGDGIGPEVTAQAVRVLDTIAKEYGHVFEYDYQLMGASAIDTTGNPLPESTIASCLEADAVLFGAIGHPKYDNDPNAKVRPEQGLLKLRTVLQLYANIRPVTTYASLHHLSPLKVKQLQGVDFVIYRELTGGIYFGNKVLSEDGLQASDDCVYQVHEIERIAKLAFEHAMQRRKKLTLVDKANVLETSRLWRRVVQQMATSYPEVVVDYLFVDNAAMQLILNPAQFDVILTENMFGDIISDEASVLTGSLGLLPSASIGVKNALFEPIHGSYPQAAGKDIANPLGSILSAAMLLDYFGLNTEAEAVREACSWTLEHRFVTKDIDSMNFYFTSTIGEMVCDRIENQAAEAVNQHNIELRKSTII
;
A
#
# COMPACT_ATOMS: atom_id res chain seq x y z
N MET A 1 -2.36 20.44 -12.51
CA MET A 1 -1.30 19.47 -12.88
C MET A 1 -1.91 18.48 -13.87
N GLU A 2 -1.13 17.99 -14.83
CA GLU A 2 -1.55 16.94 -15.77
C GLU A 2 -0.70 15.69 -15.54
N LYS A 3 -1.33 14.51 -15.45
CA LYS A 3 -0.67 13.24 -15.12
C LYS A 3 -1.33 12.07 -15.85
N LYS A 4 -0.49 11.15 -16.37
CA LYS A 4 -0.91 9.90 -16.99
C LYS A 4 -0.82 8.75 -15.98
N ILE A 5 -1.92 8.02 -15.78
CA ILE A 5 -2.02 6.92 -14.83
C ILE A 5 -2.41 5.65 -15.60
N THR A 6 -1.57 4.62 -15.53
CA THR A 6 -1.98 3.29 -15.98
C THR A 6 -2.87 2.65 -14.92
N VAL A 7 -4.08 2.25 -15.29
CA VAL A 7 -5.03 1.57 -14.40
C VAL A 7 -5.09 0.10 -14.76
N ILE A 8 -4.77 -0.75 -13.81
CA ILE A 8 -4.84 -2.20 -13.93
C ILE A 8 -5.89 -2.70 -12.93
N ASN A 9 -7.08 -3.00 -13.41
CA ASN A 9 -8.16 -3.48 -12.53
C ASN A 9 -7.82 -4.84 -11.88
N GLY A 10 -7.11 -5.71 -12.60
CA GLY A 10 -6.74 -7.05 -12.12
C GLY A 10 -7.91 -8.01 -12.04
N ASP A 11 -7.96 -8.81 -10.97
CA ASP A 11 -8.83 -9.96 -10.81
C ASP A 11 -9.84 -9.78 -9.66
N GLY A 12 -10.90 -10.59 -9.65
CA GLY A 12 -11.86 -10.68 -8.56
C GLY A 12 -12.58 -9.36 -8.25
N ILE A 13 -12.41 -8.84 -7.02
CA ILE A 13 -12.97 -7.53 -6.61
C ILE A 13 -12.18 -6.34 -7.15
N GLY A 14 -11.01 -6.58 -7.74
CA GLY A 14 -10.13 -5.51 -8.24
C GLY A 14 -10.85 -4.46 -9.09
N PRO A 15 -11.66 -4.84 -10.11
CA PRO A 15 -12.41 -3.89 -10.93
C PRO A 15 -13.36 -2.99 -10.12
N GLU A 16 -14.03 -3.54 -9.08
CA GLU A 16 -15.00 -2.80 -8.27
C GLU A 16 -14.31 -1.75 -7.39
N VAL A 17 -13.24 -2.15 -6.69
CA VAL A 17 -12.52 -1.24 -5.75
C VAL A 17 -11.68 -0.20 -6.50
N THR A 18 -11.06 -0.58 -7.64
CA THR A 18 -10.29 0.35 -8.47
C THR A 18 -11.19 1.41 -9.10
N ALA A 19 -12.41 1.03 -9.52
CA ALA A 19 -13.37 1.98 -10.05
C ALA A 19 -13.71 3.09 -9.02
N GLN A 20 -13.79 2.77 -7.73
CA GLN A 20 -14.02 3.77 -6.69
C GLN A 20 -12.78 4.66 -6.47
N ALA A 21 -11.58 4.10 -6.53
CA ALA A 21 -10.36 4.89 -6.45
C ALA A 21 -10.23 5.88 -7.63
N VAL A 22 -10.52 5.44 -8.85
CA VAL A 22 -10.55 6.33 -10.04
C VAL A 22 -11.62 7.42 -9.88
N ARG A 23 -12.82 7.06 -9.43
CA ARG A 23 -13.90 8.04 -9.17
C ARG A 23 -13.46 9.12 -8.18
N VAL A 24 -12.74 8.75 -7.13
CA VAL A 24 -12.18 9.71 -6.15
C VAL A 24 -11.12 10.58 -6.80
N LEU A 25 -10.21 10.02 -7.62
CA LEU A 25 -9.23 10.80 -8.37
C LEU A 25 -9.89 11.80 -9.33
N ASP A 26 -10.99 11.41 -10.00
CA ASP A 26 -11.77 12.31 -10.88
C ASP A 26 -12.40 13.45 -10.07
N THR A 27 -12.93 13.16 -8.88
CA THR A 27 -13.46 14.18 -7.97
C THR A 27 -12.38 15.16 -7.54
N ILE A 28 -11.20 14.68 -7.14
CA ILE A 28 -10.04 15.52 -6.83
C ILE A 28 -9.63 16.36 -8.04
N ALA A 29 -9.55 15.75 -9.22
CA ALA A 29 -9.18 16.47 -10.45
C ALA A 29 -10.13 17.64 -10.72
N LYS A 30 -11.43 17.42 -10.58
CA LYS A 30 -12.49 18.42 -10.76
C LYS A 30 -12.38 19.56 -9.73
N GLU A 31 -12.28 19.21 -8.44
CA GLU A 31 -12.36 20.20 -7.35
C GLU A 31 -11.07 21.02 -7.20
N TYR A 32 -9.91 20.44 -7.53
CA TYR A 32 -8.60 21.09 -7.38
C TYR A 32 -7.96 21.53 -8.71
N GLY A 33 -8.64 21.31 -9.85
CA GLY A 33 -8.19 21.80 -11.16
C GLY A 33 -7.01 21.00 -11.74
N HIS A 34 -7.04 19.68 -11.62
CA HIS A 34 -6.07 18.77 -12.23
C HIS A 34 -6.66 18.06 -13.45
N VAL A 35 -5.78 17.42 -14.23
CA VAL A 35 -6.16 16.54 -15.35
C VAL A 35 -5.44 15.22 -15.16
N PHE A 36 -6.20 14.14 -15.00
CA PHE A 36 -5.66 12.78 -14.94
C PHE A 36 -6.13 12.01 -16.17
N GLU A 37 -5.17 11.50 -16.95
CA GLU A 37 -5.44 10.64 -18.11
C GLU A 37 -5.24 9.18 -17.69
N TYR A 38 -6.22 8.33 -17.97
CA TYR A 38 -6.18 6.91 -17.59
C TYR A 38 -5.98 6.01 -18.80
N ASP A 39 -4.97 5.13 -18.74
CA ASP A 39 -4.75 4.04 -19.68
C ASP A 39 -5.07 2.70 -19.01
N TYR A 40 -6.17 2.07 -19.42
CA TYR A 40 -6.64 0.82 -18.83
C TYR A 40 -5.96 -0.38 -19.47
N GLN A 41 -5.28 -1.19 -18.67
CA GLN A 41 -4.50 -2.33 -19.11
C GLN A 41 -4.89 -3.63 -18.37
N LEU A 42 -4.57 -4.78 -18.98
CA LEU A 42 -4.85 -6.10 -18.41
C LEU A 42 -3.63 -6.67 -17.70
N MET A 43 -3.84 -7.32 -16.56
CA MET A 43 -2.85 -8.14 -15.84
C MET A 43 -3.58 -9.21 -15.03
N GLY A 44 -2.91 -10.33 -14.75
CA GLY A 44 -3.44 -11.40 -13.92
C GLY A 44 -4.24 -12.42 -14.71
N ALA A 45 -5.27 -12.99 -14.08
CA ALA A 45 -6.15 -14.01 -14.67
C ALA A 45 -6.90 -13.49 -15.89
N SER A 46 -7.37 -12.24 -15.83
CA SER A 46 -8.06 -11.58 -16.96
C SER A 46 -7.15 -11.46 -18.19
N ALA A 47 -5.87 -11.19 -18.00
CA ALA A 47 -4.88 -11.16 -19.08
C ALA A 47 -4.56 -12.55 -19.61
N ILE A 48 -4.43 -13.57 -18.75
CA ILE A 48 -4.19 -14.95 -19.16
C ILE A 48 -5.37 -15.46 -20.00
N ASP A 49 -6.61 -15.22 -19.56
CA ASP A 49 -7.81 -15.65 -20.26
C ASP A 49 -7.91 -15.03 -21.67
N THR A 50 -7.42 -13.81 -21.85
CA THR A 50 -7.51 -13.06 -23.11
C THR A 50 -6.32 -13.32 -24.04
N THR A 51 -5.10 -13.40 -23.48
CA THR A 51 -3.85 -13.38 -24.25
C THR A 51 -2.94 -14.59 -24.01
N GLY A 52 -3.24 -15.42 -23.01
CA GLY A 52 -2.37 -16.50 -22.55
C GLY A 52 -1.17 -16.02 -21.72
N ASN A 53 -1.04 -14.72 -21.46
CA ASN A 53 0.09 -14.11 -20.74
C ASN A 53 -0.41 -13.32 -19.53
N PRO A 54 0.09 -13.52 -18.30
CA PRO A 54 -0.35 -12.79 -17.11
C PRO A 54 0.05 -11.30 -17.13
N LEU A 55 1.00 -10.90 -17.98
CA LEU A 55 1.45 -9.53 -18.16
C LEU A 55 1.78 -9.29 -19.63
N PRO A 56 0.84 -8.80 -20.44
CA PRO A 56 1.05 -8.44 -21.84
C PRO A 56 2.11 -7.34 -22.04
N GLU A 57 2.81 -7.36 -23.16
CA GLU A 57 3.82 -6.33 -23.46
C GLU A 57 3.22 -4.92 -23.60
N SER A 58 1.96 -4.80 -24.04
CA SER A 58 1.23 -3.52 -24.03
C SER A 58 1.08 -2.94 -22.64
N THR A 59 0.79 -3.78 -21.64
CA THR A 59 0.69 -3.37 -20.24
C THR A 59 2.05 -2.89 -19.71
N ILE A 60 3.12 -3.59 -20.04
CA ILE A 60 4.48 -3.18 -19.68
C ILE A 60 4.79 -1.80 -20.28
N ALA A 61 4.54 -1.61 -21.58
CA ALA A 61 4.80 -0.36 -22.26
C ALA A 61 4.02 0.80 -21.63
N SER A 62 2.73 0.62 -21.37
CA SER A 62 1.88 1.61 -20.71
C SER A 62 2.43 1.99 -19.32
N CYS A 63 2.78 1.00 -18.49
CA CYS A 63 3.31 1.24 -17.15
C CYS A 63 4.67 1.98 -17.15
N LEU A 64 5.52 1.73 -18.13
CA LEU A 64 6.82 2.42 -18.27
C LEU A 64 6.67 3.89 -18.71
N GLU A 65 5.61 4.22 -19.47
CA GLU A 65 5.31 5.56 -19.95
C GLU A 65 4.49 6.39 -18.97
N ALA A 66 3.74 5.76 -18.07
CA ALA A 66 2.88 6.45 -17.12
C ALA A 66 3.68 7.12 -15.99
N ASP A 67 3.10 8.17 -15.41
CA ASP A 67 3.60 8.81 -14.19
C ASP A 67 3.43 7.93 -12.96
N ALA A 68 2.36 7.10 -12.93
CA ALA A 68 2.09 6.12 -11.88
C ALA A 68 1.19 4.98 -12.38
N VAL A 69 1.16 3.88 -11.64
CA VAL A 69 0.28 2.74 -11.87
C VAL A 69 -0.68 2.60 -10.69
N LEU A 70 -1.99 2.57 -10.95
CA LEU A 70 -3.01 2.21 -9.99
C LEU A 70 -3.45 0.78 -10.27
N PHE A 71 -3.31 -0.11 -9.28
CA PHE A 71 -3.59 -1.53 -9.43
C PHE A 71 -4.66 -1.99 -8.42
N GLY A 72 -5.57 -2.88 -8.85
CA GLY A 72 -6.64 -3.41 -8.01
C GLY A 72 -6.20 -4.61 -7.20
N ALA A 73 -6.28 -5.81 -7.77
CA ALA A 73 -5.94 -7.04 -7.07
C ALA A 73 -5.54 -8.15 -8.05
N ILE A 74 -4.90 -9.22 -7.56
CA ILE A 74 -4.45 -10.32 -8.38
C ILE A 74 -4.79 -11.67 -7.75
N GLY A 75 -4.93 -12.69 -8.60
CA GLY A 75 -5.15 -14.08 -8.21
C GLY A 75 -6.55 -14.58 -8.55
N HIS A 76 -6.63 -15.85 -8.96
CA HIS A 76 -7.91 -16.48 -9.27
C HIS A 76 -7.85 -17.99 -9.03
N PRO A 77 -8.83 -18.61 -8.30
CA PRO A 77 -8.83 -20.03 -7.94
C PRO A 77 -8.69 -20.99 -9.13
N LYS A 78 -9.12 -20.58 -10.32
CA LYS A 78 -8.94 -21.34 -11.56
C LYS A 78 -7.49 -21.72 -11.83
N TYR A 79 -6.55 -20.85 -11.46
CA TYR A 79 -5.12 -21.04 -11.67
C TYR A 79 -4.42 -21.59 -10.41
N ASP A 80 -4.88 -21.19 -9.22
CA ASP A 80 -4.27 -21.59 -7.95
C ASP A 80 -4.51 -23.06 -7.63
N ASN A 81 -5.70 -23.55 -7.97
CA ASN A 81 -6.12 -24.94 -7.70
C ASN A 81 -5.70 -25.92 -8.81
N ASP A 82 -5.13 -25.46 -9.92
CA ASP A 82 -4.62 -26.33 -10.97
C ASP A 82 -3.12 -26.60 -10.77
N PRO A 83 -2.71 -27.82 -10.34
CA PRO A 83 -1.31 -28.16 -10.18
C PRO A 83 -0.54 -28.20 -11.51
N ASN A 84 -1.25 -28.24 -12.65
CA ASN A 84 -0.66 -28.25 -14.00
C ASN A 84 -0.65 -26.87 -14.65
N ALA A 85 -1.11 -25.85 -13.96
CA ALA A 85 -1.09 -24.47 -14.48
C ALA A 85 0.34 -24.04 -14.77
N LYS A 86 0.65 -23.84 -16.06
CA LYS A 86 1.98 -23.41 -16.53
C LYS A 86 2.24 -21.94 -16.24
N VAL A 87 1.17 -21.16 -16.09
CA VAL A 87 1.20 -19.71 -15.89
C VAL A 87 0.21 -19.35 -14.80
N ARG A 88 0.64 -18.49 -13.87
CA ARG A 88 -0.17 -18.01 -12.75
C ARG A 88 -0.30 -16.49 -12.77
N PRO A 89 -1.44 -15.94 -12.31
CA PRO A 89 -1.67 -14.49 -12.26
C PRO A 89 -0.55 -13.71 -11.56
N GLU A 90 -0.06 -14.20 -10.41
CA GLU A 90 0.94 -13.56 -9.56
C GLU A 90 2.30 -13.37 -10.26
N GLN A 91 2.61 -14.22 -11.25
CA GLN A 91 3.82 -14.07 -12.08
C GLN A 91 3.80 -12.74 -12.84
N GLY A 92 2.61 -12.25 -13.20
CA GLY A 92 2.44 -10.94 -13.83
C GLY A 92 2.90 -9.81 -12.93
N LEU A 93 2.45 -9.80 -11.68
CA LEU A 93 2.81 -8.77 -10.70
C LEU A 93 4.31 -8.81 -10.36
N LEU A 94 4.87 -10.00 -10.15
CA LEU A 94 6.30 -10.15 -9.87
C LEU A 94 7.16 -9.66 -11.04
N LYS A 95 6.78 -10.01 -12.29
CA LYS A 95 7.46 -9.50 -13.49
C LYS A 95 7.33 -7.98 -13.60
N LEU A 96 6.14 -7.41 -13.35
CA LEU A 96 5.92 -5.97 -13.41
C LEU A 96 6.78 -5.22 -12.39
N ARG A 97 6.83 -5.68 -11.13
CA ARG A 97 7.71 -5.12 -10.09
C ARG A 97 9.17 -5.11 -10.50
N THR A 98 9.65 -6.17 -11.14
CA THR A 98 11.01 -6.27 -11.67
C THR A 98 11.25 -5.27 -12.80
N VAL A 99 10.35 -5.22 -13.79
CA VAL A 99 10.48 -4.32 -14.97
C VAL A 99 10.45 -2.84 -14.54
N LEU A 100 9.59 -2.47 -13.62
CA LEU A 100 9.48 -1.12 -13.09
C LEU A 100 10.55 -0.81 -12.02
N GLN A 101 11.40 -1.79 -11.67
CA GLN A 101 12.43 -1.66 -10.63
C GLN A 101 11.88 -1.15 -9.29
N LEU A 102 10.73 -1.68 -8.88
CA LEU A 102 10.08 -1.31 -7.63
C LEU A 102 10.83 -1.97 -6.46
N TYR A 103 11.57 -1.17 -5.70
CA TYR A 103 12.45 -1.68 -4.65
C TYR A 103 11.96 -1.44 -3.22
N ALA A 104 11.05 -0.50 -3.02
CA ALA A 104 10.53 -0.18 -1.70
C ALA A 104 9.01 -0.34 -1.68
N ASN A 105 8.50 -1.25 -0.84
CA ASN A 105 7.09 -1.35 -0.55
C ASN A 105 6.77 -0.62 0.76
N ILE A 106 5.85 0.31 0.68
CA ILE A 106 5.45 1.21 1.76
C ILE A 106 4.05 0.83 2.20
N ARG A 107 3.89 0.43 3.46
CA ARG A 107 2.64 -0.03 4.06
C ARG A 107 2.30 0.79 5.31
N PRO A 108 1.45 1.81 5.22
CA PRO A 108 0.94 2.53 6.38
C PRO A 108 0.01 1.64 7.21
N VAL A 109 0.10 1.77 8.53
CA VAL A 109 -0.76 1.08 9.49
C VAL A 109 -1.32 2.13 10.44
N THR A 110 -2.59 2.47 10.25
CA THR A 110 -3.32 3.45 11.06
C THR A 110 -4.57 2.80 11.63
N THR A 111 -4.86 3.03 12.90
CA THR A 111 -6.08 2.54 13.54
C THR A 111 -7.11 3.65 13.69
N TYR A 112 -8.36 3.32 13.47
CA TYR A 112 -9.49 4.23 13.60
C TYR A 112 -10.25 3.93 14.90
N ALA A 113 -10.49 4.94 15.72
CA ALA A 113 -11.15 4.76 17.02
C ALA A 113 -12.53 4.09 16.90
N SER A 114 -13.27 4.39 15.84
CA SER A 114 -14.58 3.79 15.52
C SER A 114 -14.49 2.27 15.27
N LEU A 115 -13.31 1.75 14.91
CA LEU A 115 -13.10 0.35 14.53
C LEU A 115 -12.29 -0.46 15.55
N HIS A 116 -11.85 0.12 16.66
CA HIS A 116 -11.04 -0.58 17.67
C HIS A 116 -11.69 -1.87 18.19
N HIS A 117 -13.02 -1.97 18.15
CA HIS A 117 -13.78 -3.15 18.58
C HIS A 117 -13.62 -4.35 17.64
N LEU A 118 -13.14 -4.17 16.42
CA LEU A 118 -12.90 -5.23 15.43
C LEU A 118 -11.51 -5.87 15.57
N SER A 119 -10.58 -5.15 16.16
CA SER A 119 -9.24 -5.69 16.39
C SER A 119 -9.24 -6.76 17.49
N PRO A 120 -8.42 -7.80 17.37
CA PRO A 120 -8.24 -8.78 18.44
C PRO A 120 -7.52 -8.22 19.67
N LEU A 121 -6.93 -7.01 19.56
CA LEU A 121 -6.21 -6.38 20.65
C LEU A 121 -7.15 -5.52 21.54
N LYS A 122 -6.70 -5.29 22.75
CA LYS A 122 -7.43 -4.38 23.66
C LYS A 122 -7.34 -2.94 23.14
N VAL A 123 -8.41 -2.18 23.26
CA VAL A 123 -8.51 -0.77 22.83
C VAL A 123 -7.32 0.09 23.30
N LYS A 124 -6.84 -0.13 24.52
CA LYS A 124 -5.67 0.59 25.07
C LYS A 124 -4.41 0.43 24.20
N GLN A 125 -4.22 -0.70 23.56
CA GLN A 125 -3.05 -0.98 22.73
C GLN A 125 -3.16 -0.34 21.34
N LEU A 126 -4.38 -0.03 20.89
CA LEU A 126 -4.66 0.53 19.58
C LEU A 126 -4.65 2.06 19.57
N GLN A 127 -4.74 2.70 20.73
CA GLN A 127 -4.75 4.16 20.82
C GLN A 127 -3.44 4.76 20.32
N GLY A 128 -3.53 5.68 19.35
CA GLY A 128 -2.39 6.39 18.78
C GLY A 128 -1.49 5.53 17.89
N VAL A 129 -1.97 4.37 17.45
CA VAL A 129 -1.24 3.55 16.47
C VAL A 129 -1.31 4.22 15.11
N ASP A 130 -0.16 4.70 14.66
CA ASP A 130 0.09 5.28 13.36
C ASP A 130 1.58 5.11 13.03
N PHE A 131 1.92 4.13 12.20
CA PHE A 131 3.28 3.88 11.75
C PHE A 131 3.29 3.41 10.30
N VAL A 132 4.47 3.39 9.70
CA VAL A 132 4.64 2.92 8.32
C VAL A 132 5.78 1.90 8.24
N ILE A 133 5.57 0.84 7.46
CA ILE A 133 6.58 -0.20 7.20
C ILE A 133 7.19 0.04 5.83
N TYR A 134 8.51 0.14 5.77
CA TYR A 134 9.34 0.14 4.57
C TYR A 134 9.96 -1.24 4.39
N ARG A 135 9.41 -2.03 3.46
CA ARG A 135 9.85 -3.37 3.09
C ARG A 135 10.65 -3.31 1.80
N GLU A 136 11.87 -3.80 1.79
CA GLU A 136 12.66 -3.99 0.57
C GLU A 136 12.00 -5.07 -0.31
N LEU A 137 11.98 -4.88 -1.65
CA LEU A 137 11.21 -5.73 -2.56
C LEU A 137 12.05 -6.51 -3.58
N THR A 138 13.35 -6.26 -3.73
CA THR A 138 14.13 -6.74 -4.87
C THR A 138 15.31 -7.63 -4.49
N GLY A 139 15.61 -7.73 -3.21
CA GLY A 139 16.70 -8.54 -2.67
C GLY A 139 16.23 -9.64 -1.73
N GLY A 140 17.21 -10.20 -1.04
CA GLY A 140 17.00 -11.20 -0.01
C GLY A 140 16.66 -12.59 -0.53
N ILE A 141 16.06 -13.40 0.34
CA ILE A 141 15.80 -14.82 0.10
C ILE A 141 14.79 -15.06 -1.03
N TYR A 142 13.92 -14.09 -1.33
CA TYR A 142 12.94 -14.23 -2.41
C TYR A 142 13.56 -14.17 -3.81
N PHE A 143 14.71 -13.51 -3.94
CA PHE A 143 15.41 -13.30 -5.20
C PHE A 143 16.77 -14.00 -5.28
N GLY A 144 17.22 -14.63 -4.20
CA GLY A 144 18.44 -15.41 -4.16
C GLY A 144 18.36 -16.70 -4.99
N ASN A 145 19.49 -17.35 -5.13
CA ASN A 145 19.59 -18.64 -5.83
C ASN A 145 18.82 -19.72 -5.04
N LYS A 146 18.07 -20.55 -5.74
CA LYS A 146 17.27 -21.64 -5.17
C LYS A 146 17.74 -22.97 -5.74
N VAL A 147 18.08 -23.89 -4.87
CA VAL A 147 18.59 -25.20 -5.25
C VAL A 147 17.82 -26.30 -4.55
N LEU A 148 17.35 -27.27 -5.32
CA LEU A 148 16.89 -28.57 -4.83
C LEU A 148 17.84 -29.62 -5.37
N SER A 149 18.40 -30.50 -4.52
CA SER A 149 19.24 -31.61 -4.93
C SER A 149 18.49 -32.55 -5.87
N GLU A 150 19.20 -33.27 -6.75
CA GLU A 150 18.58 -34.18 -7.71
C GLU A 150 17.79 -35.33 -7.05
N ASP A 151 18.24 -35.76 -5.87
CA ASP A 151 17.52 -36.76 -5.04
C ASP A 151 16.34 -36.21 -4.24
N GLY A 152 16.13 -34.87 -4.27
CA GLY A 152 15.07 -34.19 -3.53
C GLY A 152 15.25 -34.17 -2.01
N LEU A 153 16.42 -34.54 -1.49
CA LEU A 153 16.66 -34.66 -0.05
C LEU A 153 17.29 -33.41 0.58
N GLN A 154 17.78 -32.45 -0.22
CA GLN A 154 18.36 -31.19 0.27
C GLN A 154 17.83 -30.02 -0.55
N ALA A 155 17.40 -28.96 0.14
CA ALA A 155 17.04 -27.69 -0.48
C ALA A 155 17.78 -26.54 0.19
N SER A 156 18.12 -25.50 -0.59
CA SER A 156 18.72 -24.26 -0.10
C SER A 156 18.17 -23.05 -0.84
N ASP A 157 18.01 -21.94 -0.12
CA ASP A 157 17.66 -20.62 -0.64
C ASP A 157 18.70 -19.61 -0.15
N ASP A 158 19.36 -18.93 -1.07
CA ASP A 158 20.35 -17.90 -0.72
C ASP A 158 19.65 -16.58 -0.34
N CYS A 159 20.10 -15.98 0.76
CA CYS A 159 19.70 -14.63 1.13
C CYS A 159 20.86 -13.66 0.86
N VAL A 160 20.71 -12.79 -0.13
CA VAL A 160 21.77 -11.87 -0.58
C VAL A 160 21.27 -10.44 -0.57
N TYR A 161 22.07 -9.52 -0.03
CA TYR A 161 21.87 -8.08 -0.08
C TYR A 161 23.16 -7.35 -0.41
N GLN A 162 23.05 -6.29 -1.21
CA GLN A 162 24.13 -5.37 -1.52
C GLN A 162 23.92 -4.02 -0.82
N VAL A 163 25.00 -3.29 -0.58
CA VAL A 163 24.95 -2.01 0.13
C VAL A 163 23.97 -1.03 -0.53
N HIS A 164 24.01 -0.87 -1.85
CA HIS A 164 23.17 0.05 -2.58
C HIS A 164 21.66 -0.26 -2.49
N GLU A 165 21.30 -1.56 -2.34
CA GLU A 165 19.90 -1.97 -2.17
C GLU A 165 19.35 -1.51 -0.82
N ILE A 166 20.19 -1.58 0.21
CA ILE A 166 19.85 -1.11 1.55
C ILE A 166 19.80 0.42 1.59
N GLU A 167 20.81 1.08 1.01
CA GLU A 167 20.91 2.54 1.01
C GLU A 167 19.70 3.21 0.36
N ARG A 168 19.23 2.72 -0.79
CA ARG A 168 18.13 3.35 -1.53
C ARG A 168 16.80 3.32 -0.75
N ILE A 169 16.48 2.22 -0.08
CA ILE A 169 15.25 2.14 0.72
C ILE A 169 15.41 2.83 2.07
N ALA A 170 16.58 2.72 2.71
CA ALA A 170 16.86 3.40 3.96
C ALA A 170 16.78 4.92 3.81
N LYS A 171 17.24 5.47 2.66
CA LYS A 171 17.08 6.90 2.35
C LYS A 171 15.62 7.32 2.39
N LEU A 172 14.73 6.60 1.71
CA LEU A 172 13.29 6.91 1.72
C LEU A 172 12.70 6.84 3.14
N ALA A 173 13.10 5.81 3.91
CA ALA A 173 12.62 5.64 5.27
C ALA A 173 13.09 6.77 6.21
N PHE A 174 14.36 7.22 6.10
CA PHE A 174 14.87 8.36 6.86
C PHE A 174 14.19 9.67 6.47
N GLU A 175 14.04 9.94 5.17
CA GLU A 175 13.36 11.14 4.66
C GLU A 175 11.90 11.21 5.14
N HIS A 176 11.20 10.09 5.15
CA HIS A 176 9.85 10.03 5.69
C HIS A 176 9.84 10.18 7.23
N ALA A 177 10.77 9.56 7.95
CA ALA A 177 10.90 9.75 9.40
C ALA A 177 11.11 11.23 9.78
N MET A 178 11.88 12.00 8.99
CA MET A 178 12.07 13.44 9.20
C MET A 178 10.76 14.24 9.10
N GLN A 179 9.80 13.77 8.31
CA GLN A 179 8.49 14.41 8.14
C GLN A 179 7.47 13.94 9.20
N ARG A 180 7.77 12.85 9.94
CA ARG A 180 6.92 12.26 10.97
C ARG A 180 7.48 12.54 12.37
N ARG A 181 7.43 11.55 13.27
CA ARG A 181 7.86 11.67 14.69
C ARG A 181 9.37 11.52 14.88
N LYS A 182 10.14 11.52 13.80
CA LYS A 182 11.61 11.43 13.80
C LYS A 182 12.15 10.18 14.49
N LYS A 183 11.46 9.05 14.32
CA LYS A 183 11.88 7.76 14.85
C LYS A 183 11.89 6.70 13.74
N LEU A 184 13.01 5.98 13.61
CA LEU A 184 13.17 4.86 12.69
C LEU A 184 13.55 3.61 13.48
N THR A 185 12.84 2.52 13.29
CA THR A 185 13.16 1.21 13.87
C THR A 185 13.63 0.28 12.77
N LEU A 186 14.92 -0.09 12.77
CA LEU A 186 15.40 -1.17 11.90
C LEU A 186 15.04 -2.51 12.52
N VAL A 187 14.29 -3.32 11.76
CA VAL A 187 13.95 -4.69 12.13
C VAL A 187 14.86 -5.65 11.36
N ASP A 188 15.65 -6.43 12.09
CA ASP A 188 16.67 -7.32 11.55
C ASP A 188 16.83 -8.62 12.37
N LYS A 189 17.80 -9.45 12.02
CA LYS A 189 18.25 -10.62 12.80
C LYS A 189 19.77 -10.65 12.94
N ALA A 190 20.37 -9.50 13.26
CA ALA A 190 21.83 -9.30 13.28
C ALA A 190 22.59 -10.17 14.31
N ASN A 191 21.90 -10.75 15.29
CA ASN A 191 22.51 -11.73 16.20
C ASN A 191 22.85 -13.07 15.51
N VAL A 192 22.23 -13.35 14.33
CA VAL A 192 22.40 -14.61 13.61
C VAL A 192 22.92 -14.38 12.18
N LEU A 193 22.31 -13.47 11.40
CA LEU A 193 22.49 -13.34 9.96
C LEU A 193 23.54 -12.28 9.58
N GLU A 194 24.45 -12.62 8.66
CA GLU A 194 25.40 -11.65 8.11
C GLU A 194 24.73 -10.58 7.26
N THR A 195 23.69 -10.92 6.52
CA THR A 195 22.86 -9.94 5.79
C THR A 195 22.28 -8.89 6.72
N SER A 196 21.72 -9.28 7.85
CA SER A 196 21.19 -8.36 8.87
C SER A 196 22.30 -7.51 9.51
N ARG A 197 23.52 -8.04 9.69
CA ARG A 197 24.67 -7.23 10.15
C ARG A 197 25.07 -6.19 9.12
N LEU A 198 25.01 -6.53 7.83
CA LEU A 198 25.22 -5.57 6.74
C LEU A 198 24.16 -4.46 6.79
N TRP A 199 22.88 -4.81 6.89
CA TRP A 199 21.77 -3.87 7.03
C TRP A 199 22.00 -2.90 8.19
N ARG A 200 22.33 -3.42 9.38
CA ARG A 200 22.58 -2.61 10.57
C ARG A 200 23.75 -1.64 10.38
N ARG A 201 24.87 -2.11 9.80
CA ARG A 201 26.04 -1.27 9.52
C ARG A 201 25.71 -0.13 8.56
N VAL A 202 24.99 -0.40 7.47
CA VAL A 202 24.61 0.60 6.48
C VAL A 202 23.67 1.64 7.10
N VAL A 203 22.64 1.19 7.82
CA VAL A 203 21.69 2.11 8.46
C VAL A 203 22.37 2.95 9.55
N GLN A 204 23.30 2.39 10.33
CA GLN A 204 24.10 3.16 11.31
C GLN A 204 24.95 4.24 10.63
N GLN A 205 25.56 3.93 9.50
CA GLN A 205 26.32 4.90 8.74
C GLN A 205 25.42 6.01 8.18
N MET A 206 24.28 5.67 7.62
CA MET A 206 23.33 6.64 7.07
C MET A 206 22.71 7.53 8.15
N ALA A 207 22.49 7.01 9.36
CA ALA A 207 21.95 7.78 10.50
C ALA A 207 22.79 9.01 10.83
N THR A 208 24.10 9.01 10.54
CA THR A 208 24.96 10.20 10.75
C THR A 208 24.56 11.40 9.90
N SER A 209 23.86 11.18 8.78
CA SER A 209 23.33 12.21 7.90
C SER A 209 21.93 12.70 8.30
N TYR A 210 21.29 12.00 9.26
CA TYR A 210 19.97 12.33 9.78
C TYR A 210 19.97 12.45 11.32
N PRO A 211 20.74 13.40 11.90
CA PRO A 211 20.97 13.48 13.34
C PRO A 211 19.72 13.75 14.19
N GLU A 212 18.63 14.19 13.57
CA GLU A 212 17.36 14.41 14.25
C GLU A 212 16.51 13.12 14.37
N VAL A 213 16.86 12.06 13.62
CA VAL A 213 16.11 10.80 13.63
C VAL A 213 16.71 9.88 14.69
N VAL A 214 15.89 9.50 15.66
CA VAL A 214 16.24 8.47 16.65
C VAL A 214 16.12 7.09 15.99
N VAL A 215 17.22 6.35 15.94
CA VAL A 215 17.25 5.01 15.33
C VAL A 215 17.29 3.93 16.40
N ASP A 216 16.24 3.11 16.42
CA ASP A 216 16.14 1.91 17.25
C ASP A 216 16.43 0.65 16.43
N TYR A 217 16.89 -0.41 17.09
CA TYR A 217 17.19 -1.71 16.47
C TYR A 217 16.45 -2.82 17.21
N LEU A 218 15.60 -3.55 16.50
CA LEU A 218 14.88 -4.70 17.05
C LEU A 218 15.18 -5.96 16.23
N PHE A 219 15.38 -7.08 16.93
CA PHE A 219 15.32 -8.37 16.24
C PHE A 219 13.87 -8.65 15.85
N VAL A 220 13.68 -9.29 14.70
CA VAL A 220 12.36 -9.52 14.11
C VAL A 220 11.40 -10.25 15.03
N ASP A 221 11.88 -11.21 15.80
CA ASP A 221 11.09 -11.93 16.80
C ASP A 221 10.59 -11.01 17.94
N ASN A 222 11.43 -10.06 18.38
CA ASN A 222 11.02 -9.05 19.33
C ASN A 222 10.08 -8.01 18.69
N ALA A 223 10.34 -7.61 17.43
CA ALA A 223 9.46 -6.69 16.71
C ALA A 223 8.04 -7.26 16.57
N ALA A 224 7.89 -8.54 16.21
CA ALA A 224 6.61 -9.24 16.18
C ALA A 224 5.88 -9.18 17.52
N MET A 225 6.57 -9.47 18.62
CA MET A 225 5.97 -9.31 19.97
C MET A 225 5.55 -7.86 20.24
N GLN A 226 6.37 -6.88 19.88
CA GLN A 226 6.12 -5.46 20.16
C GLN A 226 4.97 -4.89 19.31
N LEU A 227 4.74 -5.38 18.11
CA LEU A 227 3.57 -5.04 17.28
C LEU A 227 2.26 -5.39 18.00
N ILE A 228 2.24 -6.47 18.78
CA ILE A 228 1.08 -6.88 19.59
C ILE A 228 1.02 -6.13 20.92
N LEU A 229 2.17 -6.00 21.62
CA LEU A 229 2.21 -5.49 22.99
C LEU A 229 2.12 -3.97 23.07
N ASN A 230 2.80 -3.26 22.17
CA ASN A 230 2.92 -1.80 22.18
C ASN A 230 3.14 -1.24 20.75
N PRO A 231 2.17 -1.41 19.83
CA PRO A 231 2.33 -0.96 18.45
C PRO A 231 2.51 0.55 18.31
N ALA A 232 1.96 1.36 19.21
CA ALA A 232 2.07 2.83 19.17
C ALA A 232 3.51 3.37 19.37
N GLN A 233 4.46 2.52 19.79
CA GLN A 233 5.87 2.91 19.90
C GLN A 233 6.56 3.12 18.56
N PHE A 234 6.03 2.50 17.47
CA PHE A 234 6.62 2.56 16.14
C PHE A 234 6.18 3.83 15.40
N ASP A 235 7.09 4.37 14.60
CA ASP A 235 6.84 5.48 13.68
C ASP A 235 7.17 5.07 12.24
N VAL A 236 8.45 4.83 11.94
CA VAL A 236 8.89 4.24 10.67
C VAL A 236 9.63 2.94 10.99
N ILE A 237 9.15 1.83 10.44
CA ILE A 237 9.84 0.54 10.47
C ILE A 237 10.54 0.34 9.13
N LEU A 238 11.84 0.03 9.16
CA LEU A 238 12.62 -0.33 8.00
C LEU A 238 13.07 -1.79 8.14
N THR A 239 12.90 -2.59 7.08
CA THR A 239 13.25 -4.01 7.15
C THR A 239 13.51 -4.63 5.78
N GLU A 240 14.16 -5.78 5.79
CA GLU A 240 14.38 -6.62 4.62
C GLU A 240 13.06 -7.22 4.09
N ASN A 241 13.15 -7.90 2.94
CA ASN A 241 12.00 -8.41 2.19
C ASN A 241 11.13 -9.40 2.99
N MET A 242 11.67 -10.53 3.41
CA MET A 242 10.90 -11.58 4.08
C MET A 242 10.37 -11.15 5.44
N PHE A 243 11.19 -10.47 6.25
CA PHE A 243 10.72 -9.97 7.55
C PHE A 243 9.64 -8.92 7.37
N GLY A 244 9.79 -8.04 6.37
CA GLY A 244 8.79 -7.04 6.04
C GLY A 244 7.46 -7.64 5.60
N ASP A 245 7.50 -8.75 4.87
CA ASP A 245 6.30 -9.49 4.48
C ASP A 245 5.53 -9.98 5.72
N ILE A 246 6.22 -10.71 6.57
CA ILE A 246 5.60 -11.33 7.76
C ILE A 246 5.05 -10.28 8.73
N ILE A 247 5.87 -9.30 9.11
CA ILE A 247 5.46 -8.32 10.13
C ILE A 247 4.42 -7.31 9.61
N SER A 248 4.36 -7.06 8.31
CA SER A 248 3.32 -6.19 7.76
C SER A 248 1.95 -6.87 7.70
N ASP A 249 1.92 -8.17 7.46
CA ASP A 249 0.68 -8.95 7.53
C ASP A 249 0.20 -9.10 8.98
N GLU A 250 1.13 -9.31 9.93
CA GLU A 250 0.80 -9.26 11.36
C GLU A 250 0.25 -7.88 11.76
N ALA A 251 0.89 -6.79 11.32
CA ALA A 251 0.45 -5.43 11.60
C ALA A 251 -0.92 -5.10 10.98
N SER A 252 -1.28 -5.74 9.87
CA SER A 252 -2.57 -5.54 9.21
C SER A 252 -3.77 -5.85 10.11
N VAL A 253 -3.61 -6.80 11.03
CA VAL A 253 -4.65 -7.22 11.98
C VAL A 253 -5.02 -6.11 12.96
N LEU A 254 -4.14 -5.12 13.18
CA LEU A 254 -4.39 -4.00 14.08
C LEU A 254 -5.54 -3.11 13.61
N THR A 255 -5.72 -2.98 12.30
CA THR A 255 -6.69 -2.05 11.69
C THR A 255 -8.14 -2.53 11.75
N GLY A 256 -8.35 -3.83 11.97
CA GLY A 256 -9.67 -4.46 12.03
C GLY A 256 -10.24 -4.92 10.68
N SER A 257 -9.72 -4.47 9.55
CA SER A 257 -10.04 -4.99 8.21
C SER A 257 -8.88 -4.79 7.23
N LEU A 258 -8.59 -5.85 6.45
CA LEU A 258 -7.62 -5.78 5.34
C LEU A 258 -8.06 -4.80 4.23
N GLY A 259 -9.36 -4.58 4.09
CA GLY A 259 -9.93 -3.66 3.11
C GLY A 259 -9.64 -2.18 3.38
N LEU A 260 -9.01 -1.85 4.52
CA LEU A 260 -8.62 -0.49 4.90
C LEU A 260 -7.16 -0.16 4.58
N LEU A 261 -6.37 -1.12 4.11
CA LEU A 261 -4.93 -0.98 4.07
C LEU A 261 -4.43 -0.66 2.66
N PRO A 262 -3.86 0.53 2.45
CA PRO A 262 -3.21 0.89 1.21
C PRO A 262 -1.77 0.39 1.18
N SER A 263 -1.19 0.39 -0.01
CA SER A 263 0.24 0.15 -0.21
C SER A 263 0.76 0.90 -1.44
N ALA A 264 2.04 1.25 -1.39
CA ALA A 264 2.78 1.78 -2.52
C ALA A 264 4.06 0.98 -2.73
N SER A 265 4.36 0.65 -3.97
CA SER A 265 5.65 0.08 -4.38
C SER A 265 6.39 1.12 -5.21
N ILE A 266 7.51 1.61 -4.68
CA ILE A 266 8.28 2.72 -5.25
C ILE A 266 9.53 2.18 -5.95
N GLY A 267 9.75 2.65 -7.17
CA GLY A 267 10.95 2.40 -7.97
C GLY A 267 11.78 3.65 -8.18
N VAL A 268 12.73 3.58 -9.12
CA VAL A 268 13.59 4.72 -9.45
C VAL A 268 12.82 5.80 -10.23
N LYS A 269 11.91 5.39 -11.12
CA LYS A 269 11.12 6.29 -11.97
C LYS A 269 9.63 6.06 -11.86
N ASN A 270 9.24 4.83 -11.60
CA ASN A 270 7.85 4.40 -11.62
C ASN A 270 7.39 4.04 -10.20
N ALA A 271 6.11 4.16 -9.96
CA ALA A 271 5.49 3.74 -8.71
C ALA A 271 4.17 3.01 -9.01
N LEU A 272 3.84 2.03 -8.17
CA LEU A 272 2.60 1.26 -8.25
C LEU A 272 1.89 1.36 -6.91
N PHE A 273 0.59 1.67 -6.96
CA PHE A 273 -0.28 1.87 -5.81
C PHE A 273 -1.40 0.84 -5.84
N GLU A 274 -1.51 0.06 -4.78
CA GLU A 274 -2.44 -1.08 -4.69
C GLU A 274 -2.93 -1.27 -3.25
N PRO A 275 -4.16 -1.75 -3.01
CA PRO A 275 -4.56 -2.19 -1.67
C PRO A 275 -3.79 -3.47 -1.29
N ILE A 276 -3.66 -3.74 0.02
CA ILE A 276 -2.95 -4.94 0.50
C ILE A 276 -3.77 -6.22 0.30
N HIS A 277 -5.12 -6.10 0.28
CA HIS A 277 -6.01 -7.26 0.12
C HIS A 277 -5.84 -7.97 -1.23
N GLY A 278 -6.09 -9.27 -1.27
CA GLY A 278 -6.12 -10.06 -2.50
C GLY A 278 -7.40 -9.86 -3.33
N SER A 279 -7.57 -10.71 -4.33
CA SER A 279 -8.67 -10.62 -5.32
C SER A 279 -10.06 -10.99 -4.77
N TYR A 280 -10.17 -11.69 -3.66
CA TYR A 280 -11.43 -12.11 -3.01
C TYR A 280 -12.51 -12.53 -4.02
N PRO A 281 -12.29 -13.61 -4.80
CA PRO A 281 -13.14 -13.97 -5.93
C PRO A 281 -14.60 -14.25 -5.56
N GLN A 282 -14.85 -14.66 -4.30
CA GLN A 282 -16.19 -14.95 -3.80
C GLN A 282 -17.09 -13.71 -3.71
N ALA A 283 -16.49 -12.52 -3.63
CA ALA A 283 -17.21 -11.24 -3.58
C ALA A 283 -17.28 -10.53 -4.94
N ALA A 284 -16.56 -11.01 -5.96
CA ALA A 284 -16.54 -10.41 -7.27
C ALA A 284 -17.95 -10.25 -7.88
N GLY A 285 -18.26 -9.06 -8.39
CA GLY A 285 -19.54 -8.71 -8.99
C GLY A 285 -20.69 -8.52 -8.01
N LYS A 286 -20.44 -8.49 -6.68
CA LYS A 286 -21.47 -8.35 -5.65
C LYS A 286 -21.58 -6.97 -5.02
N ASP A 287 -20.70 -6.07 -5.37
CA ASP A 287 -20.65 -4.68 -4.83
C ASP A 287 -20.57 -4.61 -3.28
N ILE A 288 -19.84 -5.57 -2.68
CA ILE A 288 -19.74 -5.69 -1.19
C ILE A 288 -18.31 -5.56 -0.66
N ALA A 289 -17.31 -5.44 -1.52
CA ALA A 289 -15.93 -5.28 -1.13
C ALA A 289 -15.67 -3.89 -0.54
N ASN A 290 -14.75 -3.79 0.40
CA ASN A 290 -14.35 -2.50 0.97
C ASN A 290 -13.43 -1.76 0.00
N PRO A 291 -13.82 -0.57 -0.53
CA PRO A 291 -13.00 0.15 -1.49
C PRO A 291 -11.94 1.05 -0.83
N LEU A 292 -11.97 1.22 0.49
CA LEU A 292 -11.16 2.24 1.18
C LEU A 292 -9.66 1.97 1.04
N GLY A 293 -9.22 0.71 1.01
CA GLY A 293 -7.82 0.37 0.76
C GLY A 293 -7.33 0.87 -0.61
N SER A 294 -8.14 0.70 -1.66
CA SER A 294 -7.83 1.20 -3.01
C SER A 294 -7.90 2.73 -3.09
N ILE A 295 -8.87 3.35 -2.43
CA ILE A 295 -9.01 4.81 -2.35
C ILE A 295 -7.83 5.42 -1.58
N LEU A 296 -7.43 4.84 -0.46
CA LEU A 296 -6.26 5.27 0.30
C LEU A 296 -4.94 5.05 -0.46
N SER A 297 -4.87 4.02 -1.33
CA SER A 297 -3.74 3.83 -2.25
C SER A 297 -3.70 4.96 -3.30
N ALA A 298 -4.86 5.43 -3.77
CA ALA A 298 -4.95 6.62 -4.61
C ALA A 298 -4.52 7.89 -3.84
N ALA A 299 -4.78 8.01 -2.55
CA ALA A 299 -4.23 9.09 -1.73
C ALA A 299 -2.68 9.05 -1.68
N MET A 300 -2.08 7.84 -1.54
CA MET A 300 -0.62 7.69 -1.62
C MET A 300 -0.07 8.06 -3.01
N LEU A 301 -0.83 7.80 -4.07
CA LEU A 301 -0.48 8.22 -5.44
C LEU A 301 -0.49 9.75 -5.57
N LEU A 302 -1.45 10.43 -4.94
CA LEU A 302 -1.48 11.89 -4.89
C LEU A 302 -0.28 12.47 -4.12
N ASP A 303 0.09 11.88 -2.97
CA ASP A 303 1.33 12.25 -2.26
C ASP A 303 2.57 12.10 -3.13
N TYR A 304 2.66 11.01 -3.88
CA TYR A 304 3.78 10.76 -4.81
C TYR A 304 3.88 11.83 -5.90
N PHE A 305 2.76 12.40 -6.32
CA PHE A 305 2.73 13.55 -7.23
C PHE A 305 2.99 14.89 -6.54
N GLY A 306 3.16 14.91 -5.22
CA GLY A 306 3.33 16.13 -4.42
C GLY A 306 2.03 16.89 -4.16
N LEU A 307 0.87 16.24 -4.36
CA LEU A 307 -0.48 16.75 -4.13
C LEU A 307 -0.93 16.41 -2.71
N ASN A 308 -0.20 16.91 -1.70
CA ASN A 308 -0.40 16.52 -0.30
C ASN A 308 -1.73 17.00 0.27
N THR A 309 -2.22 18.19 -0.14
CA THR A 309 -3.50 18.73 0.29
C THR A 309 -4.67 17.86 -0.22
N GLU A 310 -4.58 17.44 -1.46
CA GLU A 310 -5.54 16.57 -2.12
C GLU A 310 -5.54 15.17 -1.50
N ALA A 311 -4.35 14.63 -1.23
CA ALA A 311 -4.18 13.36 -0.54
C ALA A 311 -4.80 13.37 0.87
N GLU A 312 -4.61 14.47 1.60
CA GLU A 312 -5.20 14.63 2.93
C GLU A 312 -6.73 14.75 2.89
N ALA A 313 -7.28 15.47 1.91
CA ALA A 313 -8.73 15.53 1.70
C ALA A 313 -9.35 14.14 1.48
N VAL A 314 -8.66 13.25 0.72
CA VAL A 314 -9.09 11.87 0.54
C VAL A 314 -9.04 11.10 1.86
N ARG A 315 -7.98 11.22 2.65
CA ARG A 315 -7.83 10.53 3.95
C ARG A 315 -8.89 10.99 4.96
N GLU A 316 -9.12 12.29 5.06
CA GLU A 316 -10.16 12.84 5.91
C GLU A 316 -11.55 12.36 5.50
N ALA A 317 -11.84 12.29 4.19
CA ALA A 317 -13.10 11.77 3.69
C ALA A 317 -13.27 10.28 4.04
N CYS A 318 -12.24 9.46 3.90
CA CYS A 318 -12.26 8.06 4.33
C CYS A 318 -12.47 7.94 5.85
N SER A 319 -11.78 8.73 6.67
CA SER A 319 -11.98 8.74 8.13
C SER A 319 -13.41 9.11 8.50
N TRP A 320 -13.94 10.12 7.85
CA TRP A 320 -15.32 10.57 8.04
C TRP A 320 -16.34 9.45 7.77
N THR A 321 -16.19 8.66 6.70
CA THR A 321 -17.10 7.52 6.45
C THR A 321 -17.08 6.52 7.60
N LEU A 322 -15.88 6.19 8.12
CA LEU A 322 -15.71 5.24 9.22
C LEU A 322 -16.27 5.77 10.54
N GLU A 323 -16.12 7.05 10.83
CA GLU A 323 -16.65 7.71 12.04
C GLU A 323 -18.18 7.76 12.03
N HIS A 324 -18.80 7.94 10.85
CA HIS A 324 -20.25 7.98 10.68
C HIS A 324 -20.86 6.61 10.39
N ARG A 325 -20.06 5.53 10.51
CA ARG A 325 -20.48 4.14 10.28
C ARG A 325 -21.01 3.86 8.87
N PHE A 326 -20.53 4.59 7.88
CA PHE A 326 -20.68 4.23 6.49
C PHE A 326 -19.61 3.22 6.16
N VAL A 327 -19.91 1.94 6.32
CA VAL A 327 -18.96 0.83 6.28
C VAL A 327 -19.46 -0.32 5.42
N THR A 328 -18.57 -1.12 4.92
CA THR A 328 -18.87 -2.32 4.14
C THR A 328 -19.07 -3.56 5.02
N LYS A 329 -19.50 -4.65 4.41
CA LYS A 329 -19.89 -5.89 5.08
C LYS A 329 -18.78 -6.55 5.92
N ASP A 330 -17.52 -6.34 5.59
CA ASP A 330 -16.36 -6.83 6.34
C ASP A 330 -16.21 -6.15 7.72
N ILE A 331 -16.75 -4.93 7.85
CA ILE A 331 -16.72 -4.14 9.09
C ILE A 331 -18.01 -4.33 9.89
N ASP A 332 -19.18 -4.22 9.26
CA ASP A 332 -20.47 -4.50 9.91
C ASP A 332 -21.33 -5.40 9.00
N SER A 333 -21.48 -6.66 9.39
CA SER A 333 -22.19 -7.66 8.59
C SER A 333 -23.72 -7.47 8.58
N MET A 334 -24.26 -6.66 9.50
CA MET A 334 -25.71 -6.44 9.68
C MET A 334 -26.16 -5.11 9.07
N ASN A 335 -25.34 -4.06 9.21
CA ASN A 335 -25.65 -2.71 8.75
C ASN A 335 -24.51 -2.20 7.88
N PHE A 336 -24.52 -2.56 6.61
CA PHE A 336 -23.45 -2.23 5.67
C PHE A 336 -23.97 -1.52 4.44
N TYR A 337 -23.05 -0.81 3.78
CA TYR A 337 -23.25 -0.15 2.50
C TYR A 337 -22.48 -0.87 1.40
N PHE A 338 -22.91 -0.68 0.16
CA PHE A 338 -22.24 -1.24 -1.01
C PHE A 338 -20.92 -0.54 -1.32
N THR A 339 -20.01 -1.23 -2.03
CA THR A 339 -18.73 -0.69 -2.49
C THR A 339 -18.90 0.64 -3.22
N SER A 340 -19.84 0.68 -4.17
CA SER A 340 -20.17 1.87 -4.96
C SER A 340 -20.69 3.03 -4.11
N THR A 341 -21.51 2.73 -3.11
CA THR A 341 -22.06 3.74 -2.18
C THR A 341 -20.97 4.36 -1.30
N ILE A 342 -20.02 3.55 -0.79
CA ILE A 342 -18.91 4.08 0.00
C ILE A 342 -18.05 5.01 -0.87
N GLY A 343 -17.74 4.63 -2.11
CA GLY A 343 -17.00 5.49 -3.03
C GLY A 343 -17.71 6.82 -3.30
N GLU A 344 -19.06 6.79 -3.46
CA GLU A 344 -19.88 7.98 -3.61
C GLU A 344 -19.82 8.90 -2.39
N MET A 345 -19.98 8.35 -1.19
CA MET A 345 -19.90 9.12 0.07
C MET A 345 -18.53 9.78 0.28
N VAL A 346 -17.42 9.11 -0.13
CA VAL A 346 -16.09 9.71 -0.11
C VAL A 346 -16.01 10.90 -1.07
N CYS A 347 -16.54 10.77 -2.30
CA CYS A 347 -16.58 11.86 -3.28
C CYS A 347 -17.41 13.04 -2.77
N ASP A 348 -18.62 12.79 -2.28
CA ASP A 348 -19.50 13.83 -1.72
C ASP A 348 -18.82 14.59 -0.56
N ARG A 349 -18.07 13.88 0.29
CA ARG A 349 -17.34 14.52 1.39
C ARG A 349 -16.20 15.41 0.89
N ILE A 350 -15.46 15.00 -0.13
CA ILE A 350 -14.40 15.79 -0.77
C ILE A 350 -14.99 17.07 -1.39
N GLU A 351 -16.08 16.97 -2.15
CA GLU A 351 -16.76 18.13 -2.76
C GLU A 351 -17.24 19.13 -1.70
N ASN A 352 -17.80 18.65 -0.59
CA ASN A 352 -18.24 19.51 0.51
C ASN A 352 -17.05 20.20 1.21
N GLN A 353 -15.94 19.52 1.44
CA GLN A 353 -14.72 20.11 2.03
C GLN A 353 -14.15 21.21 1.14
N ALA A 354 -14.09 20.98 -0.17
CA ALA A 354 -13.62 21.99 -1.13
C ALA A 354 -14.52 23.25 -1.10
N ALA A 355 -15.84 23.07 -1.06
CA ALA A 355 -16.78 24.18 -0.96
C ALA A 355 -16.65 24.96 0.37
N GLU A 356 -16.47 24.27 1.50
CA GLU A 356 -16.22 24.88 2.81
C GLU A 356 -14.93 25.71 2.82
N ALA A 357 -13.84 25.21 2.25
CA ALA A 357 -12.57 25.91 2.15
C ALA A 357 -12.68 27.19 1.30
N VAL A 358 -13.39 27.14 0.16
CA VAL A 358 -13.63 28.33 -0.68
C VAL A 358 -14.45 29.37 0.08
N ASN A 359 -15.49 28.96 0.80
CA ASN A 359 -16.34 29.88 1.61
C ASN A 359 -15.51 30.53 2.72
N GLN A 360 -14.70 29.78 3.44
CA GLN A 360 -13.83 30.29 4.51
C GLN A 360 -12.82 31.33 3.95
N HIS A 361 -12.17 31.03 2.83
CA HIS A 361 -11.25 31.95 2.16
C HIS A 361 -11.97 33.25 1.73
N ASN A 362 -13.19 33.15 1.19
CA ASN A 362 -13.99 34.32 0.81
C ASN A 362 -14.38 35.19 2.03
N ILE A 363 -14.68 34.56 3.18
CA ILE A 363 -14.95 35.24 4.43
C ILE A 363 -13.70 36.01 4.92
N GLU A 364 -12.54 35.36 4.91
CA GLU A 364 -11.26 35.96 5.30
C GLU A 364 -10.90 37.17 4.41
N LEU A 365 -11.19 37.09 3.12
CA LEU A 365 -10.97 38.17 2.17
C LEU A 365 -12.08 39.28 2.27
N ARG A 366 -13.04 39.16 3.21
CA ARG A 366 -14.19 40.06 3.34
C ARG A 366 -15.01 40.22 2.06
N LYS A 367 -15.02 39.23 1.20
CA LYS A 367 -15.88 39.15 0.03
C LYS A 367 -17.25 38.63 0.49
N SER A 368 -18.27 39.45 0.39
CA SER A 368 -19.64 39.00 0.66
C SER A 368 -20.02 37.93 -0.37
N THR A 369 -20.23 36.72 0.08
CA THR A 369 -20.91 35.68 -0.69
C THR A 369 -22.40 35.80 -0.37
N ILE A 370 -23.12 36.54 -1.22
CA ILE A 370 -24.55 36.37 -1.31
C ILE A 370 -24.77 35.28 -2.37
N ILE A 371 -25.19 34.14 -1.93
CA ILE A 371 -25.86 33.14 -2.75
C ILE A 371 -27.34 33.24 -2.47
#